data_2588c85652e3b3c09b4cd9e58c183fa8
#
_entry.id   2588c85652e3b3c09b4cd9e58c183fa8
#
_cell.length_a   1.000
_cell.length_b   1.000
_cell.length_c   1.000
_cell.angle_alpha   90.00
_cell.angle_beta   90.00
_cell.angle_gamma   90.00
#
_symmetry.space_group_name_H-M   'P 1'
#
loop_
_entity.id
_entity.type
_entity.pdbx_description
1 polymer ?
#
loop_
_entity_poly.entity_id
_entity_poly.type
_entity_poly.pdbx_seq_one_letter_code
_entity_poly.pdbx_strand_id
1 'polypeptide(L)'
;FLPGVIFPKEMRISTDLESVIKDSKIVVLAVPSQAVRSVCKKIKPFIKENQIIVDVAKGLERETGLRLSEVVKSELPNNEYVTLSGPSHAEEVSKFMPTTLVAASPNLEIAETRCIYESCT
;
A
#
# COMPACT_ATOMS: atom_id res chain seq x y z
N PHE A 1 -9.56 3.06 15.12
CA PHE A 1 -10.26 1.82 15.45
C PHE A 1 -11.65 1.86 14.85
N LEU A 2 -12.10 0.77 14.28
CA LEU A 2 -13.39 0.62 13.60
C LEU A 2 -14.27 -0.36 14.42
N PRO A 3 -15.04 0.13 15.40
CA PRO A 3 -15.90 -0.74 16.23
C PRO A 3 -16.92 -1.48 15.35
N GLY A 4 -17.05 -2.79 15.56
CA GLY A 4 -18.01 -3.64 14.84
C GLY A 4 -17.55 -4.14 13.48
N VAL A 5 -16.35 -3.77 13.02
CA VAL A 5 -15.75 -4.33 11.80
C VAL A 5 -15.08 -5.66 12.11
N ILE A 6 -15.48 -6.70 11.40
CA ILE A 6 -14.93 -8.05 11.54
C ILE A 6 -14.06 -8.34 10.35
N PHE A 7 -12.83 -8.82 10.57
CA PHE A 7 -11.96 -9.28 9.50
C PHE A 7 -12.53 -10.51 8.80
N PRO A 8 -12.38 -10.61 7.47
CA PRO A 8 -12.73 -11.82 6.75
C PRO A 8 -12.00 -13.04 7.34
N LYS A 9 -12.67 -14.18 7.41
CA LYS A 9 -12.11 -15.42 7.98
C LYS A 9 -10.91 -15.94 7.19
N GLU A 10 -10.86 -15.61 5.89
CA GLU A 10 -9.81 -15.97 4.95
C GLU A 10 -8.54 -15.12 5.11
N MET A 11 -8.63 -14.01 5.85
CA MET A 11 -7.51 -13.10 6.07
C MET A 11 -6.44 -13.77 6.91
N ARG A 12 -5.26 -13.94 6.36
CA ARG A 12 -4.09 -14.47 7.07
C ARG A 12 -3.36 -13.32 7.75
N ILE A 13 -3.14 -13.45 9.06
CA ILE A 13 -2.41 -12.47 9.86
C ILE A 13 -1.10 -13.12 10.33
N SER A 14 0.03 -12.47 10.06
CA SER A 14 1.35 -12.94 10.47
C SER A 14 2.26 -11.78 10.83
N THR A 15 3.19 -12.00 11.72
CA THR A 15 4.32 -11.09 12.03
C THR A 15 5.57 -11.44 11.23
N ASP A 16 5.56 -12.55 10.51
CA ASP A 16 6.64 -12.98 9.64
C ASP A 16 6.52 -12.31 8.25
N LEU A 17 7.32 -11.27 8.04
CA LEU A 17 7.31 -10.46 6.81
C LEU A 17 7.70 -11.29 5.58
N GLU A 18 8.66 -12.21 5.70
CA GLU A 18 9.08 -13.04 4.58
C GLU A 18 7.91 -13.87 4.06
N SER A 19 7.22 -14.59 4.95
CA SER A 19 6.10 -15.45 4.58
C SER A 19 4.94 -14.69 3.95
N VAL A 20 4.73 -13.42 4.33
CA VAL A 20 3.65 -12.58 3.81
C VAL A 20 4.01 -12.03 2.42
N ILE A 21 5.28 -11.67 2.19
CA ILE A 21 5.71 -10.91 1.01
C ILE A 21 6.09 -11.81 -0.16
N LYS A 22 6.81 -12.91 0.09
CA LYS A 22 7.51 -13.69 -0.96
C LYS A 22 6.65 -14.14 -2.13
N ASP A 23 5.37 -14.43 -1.90
CA ASP A 23 4.44 -14.97 -2.92
C ASP A 23 3.36 -13.94 -3.33
N SER A 24 3.44 -12.71 -2.80
CA SER A 24 2.54 -11.62 -3.14
C SER A 24 2.89 -11.04 -4.50
N LYS A 25 1.90 -10.66 -5.30
CA LYS A 25 2.10 -9.82 -6.49
C LYS A 25 2.10 -8.34 -6.14
N ILE A 26 1.32 -7.98 -5.11
CA ILE A 26 1.13 -6.62 -4.65
C ILE A 26 1.44 -6.57 -3.16
N VAL A 27 2.19 -5.57 -2.74
CA VAL A 27 2.47 -5.26 -1.33
C VAL A 27 1.85 -3.92 -1.00
N VAL A 28 0.84 -3.91 -0.12
CA VAL A 28 0.14 -2.69 0.28
C VAL A 28 0.77 -2.11 1.54
N LEU A 29 1.22 -0.87 1.47
CA LEU A 29 1.73 -0.10 2.60
C LEU A 29 0.57 0.65 3.27
N ALA A 30 -0.07 0.01 4.25
CA ALA A 30 -1.17 0.58 5.05
C ALA A 30 -0.66 0.96 6.45
N VAL A 31 0.36 1.79 6.51
CA VAL A 31 1.03 2.23 7.74
C VAL A 31 1.02 3.76 7.83
N PRO A 32 1.23 4.35 9.02
CA PRO A 32 1.40 5.80 9.13
C PRO A 32 2.53 6.31 8.22
N SER A 33 2.36 7.50 7.60
CA SER A 33 3.33 8.08 6.66
C SER A 33 4.77 8.10 7.21
N GLN A 34 4.93 8.38 8.51
CA GLN A 34 6.23 8.42 9.18
C GLN A 34 6.89 7.05 9.37
N ALA A 35 6.14 5.97 9.18
CA ALA A 35 6.66 4.60 9.27
C ALA A 35 7.04 4.00 7.90
N VAL A 36 6.63 4.62 6.79
CA VAL A 36 6.82 4.09 5.43
C VAL A 36 8.28 3.74 5.15
N ARG A 37 9.22 4.65 5.40
CA ARG A 37 10.66 4.39 5.19
C ARG A 37 11.16 3.20 5.99
N SER A 38 10.82 3.13 7.27
CA SER A 38 11.27 2.05 8.15
C SER A 38 10.69 0.69 7.72
N VAL A 39 9.45 0.69 7.24
CA VAL A 39 8.81 -0.51 6.69
C VAL A 39 9.46 -0.93 5.38
N CYS A 40 9.73 0.01 4.45
CA CYS A 40 10.45 -0.27 3.21
C CYS A 40 11.82 -0.92 3.48
N LYS A 41 12.58 -0.40 4.45
CA LYS A 41 13.85 -1.01 4.87
C LYS A 41 13.69 -2.43 5.38
N LYS A 42 12.62 -2.71 6.14
CA LYS A 42 12.37 -4.05 6.70
C LYS A 42 11.95 -5.06 5.63
N ILE A 43 11.16 -4.64 4.63
CA ILE A 43 10.70 -5.53 3.57
C ILE A 43 11.72 -5.73 2.45
N LYS A 44 12.67 -4.81 2.31
CA LYS A 44 13.69 -4.82 1.24
C LYS A 44 14.41 -6.15 1.04
N PRO A 45 14.79 -6.93 2.07
CA PRO A 45 15.44 -8.22 1.90
C PRO A 45 14.53 -9.31 1.28
N PHE A 46 13.21 -9.14 1.35
CA PHE A 46 12.24 -10.17 0.99
C PHE A 46 11.46 -9.84 -0.29
N ILE A 47 11.44 -8.57 -0.69
CA ILE A 47 10.67 -8.09 -1.84
C ILE A 47 11.40 -8.40 -3.15
N LYS A 48 10.63 -8.81 -4.18
CA LYS A 48 11.13 -9.07 -5.53
C LYS A 48 10.83 -7.88 -6.44
N GLU A 49 11.65 -7.66 -7.46
CA GLU A 49 11.52 -6.53 -8.40
C GLU A 49 10.19 -6.51 -9.18
N ASN A 50 9.60 -7.68 -9.40
CA ASN A 50 8.32 -7.81 -10.12
C ASN A 50 7.08 -7.59 -9.22
N GLN A 51 7.27 -7.29 -7.94
CA GLN A 51 6.18 -6.98 -7.03
C GLN A 51 5.88 -5.47 -7.05
N ILE A 52 4.59 -5.14 -7.07
CA ILE A 52 4.10 -3.76 -7.10
C ILE A 52 3.89 -3.27 -5.67
N ILE A 53 4.38 -2.08 -5.38
CA ILE A 53 4.12 -1.40 -4.10
C ILE A 53 2.92 -0.49 -4.27
N VAL A 54 1.88 -0.71 -3.49
CA VAL A 54 0.72 0.18 -3.39
C VAL A 54 0.76 0.90 -2.06
N ASP A 55 0.80 2.22 -2.07
CA ASP A 55 0.83 3.04 -0.87
C ASP A 55 -0.51 3.75 -0.66
N VAL A 56 -1.13 3.52 0.48
CA VAL A 56 -2.38 4.15 0.90
C VAL A 56 -2.17 5.18 2.01
N ALA A 57 -0.93 5.37 2.47
CA ALA A 57 -0.59 6.39 3.46
C ALA A 57 -0.73 7.80 2.86
N LYS A 58 -1.16 8.73 3.68
CA LYS A 58 -1.37 10.14 3.27
C LYS A 58 -0.35 11.05 3.95
N GLY A 59 0.19 12.02 3.22
CA GLY A 59 1.10 13.04 3.74
C GLY A 59 2.52 12.97 3.19
N LEU A 60 3.44 13.64 3.91
CA LEU A 60 4.85 13.73 3.59
C LEU A 60 5.68 13.10 4.72
N GLU A 61 6.90 12.69 4.41
CA GLU A 61 7.87 12.32 5.44
C GLU A 61 8.33 13.59 6.18
N ARG A 62 8.18 13.61 7.49
CA ARG A 62 8.38 14.82 8.30
C ARG A 62 9.84 15.26 8.34
N GLU A 63 10.77 14.32 8.42
CA GLU A 63 12.20 14.62 8.54
C GLU A 63 12.80 15.23 7.28
N THR A 64 12.37 14.77 6.10
CA THR A 64 12.94 15.16 4.81
C THR A 64 12.04 16.09 3.99
N GLY A 65 10.74 16.15 4.30
CA GLY A 65 9.73 16.83 3.50
C GLY A 65 9.40 16.13 2.19
N LEU A 66 9.95 14.93 1.94
CA LEU A 66 9.74 14.17 0.72
C LEU A 66 8.33 13.59 0.64
N ARG A 67 7.82 13.48 -0.60
CA ARG A 67 6.63 12.69 -0.88
C ARG A 67 6.91 11.21 -0.62
N LEU A 68 5.90 10.47 -0.19
CA LEU A 68 6.06 9.05 0.11
C LEU A 68 6.50 8.23 -1.11
N SER A 69 6.11 8.63 -2.32
CA SER A 69 6.62 8.04 -3.56
C SER A 69 8.15 8.14 -3.70
N GLU A 70 8.72 9.28 -3.32
CA GLU A 70 10.18 9.50 -3.34
C GLU A 70 10.87 8.70 -2.25
N VAL A 71 10.24 8.60 -1.08
CA VAL A 71 10.72 7.77 0.04
C VAL A 71 10.77 6.30 -0.37
N VAL A 72 9.68 5.77 -0.92
CA VAL A 72 9.61 4.37 -1.38
C VAL A 72 10.63 4.12 -2.49
N LYS A 73 10.72 5.01 -3.48
CA LYS A 73 11.68 4.88 -4.60
C LYS A 73 13.12 4.91 -4.14
N SER A 74 13.45 5.67 -3.08
CA SER A 74 14.80 5.70 -2.50
C SER A 74 15.19 4.38 -1.83
N GLU A 75 14.24 3.68 -1.24
CA GLU A 75 14.50 2.41 -0.54
C GLU A 75 14.33 1.17 -1.44
N LEU A 76 13.37 1.22 -2.38
CA LEU A 76 12.98 0.13 -3.27
C LEU A 76 13.00 0.61 -4.74
N PRO A 77 14.18 0.94 -5.30
CA PRO A 77 14.30 1.62 -6.60
C PRO A 77 13.79 0.79 -7.78
N ASN A 78 13.82 -0.53 -7.68
CA ASN A 78 13.48 -1.45 -8.77
C ASN A 78 12.00 -1.86 -8.77
N ASN A 79 11.24 -1.50 -7.75
CA ASN A 79 9.83 -1.85 -7.67
C ASN A 79 8.95 -0.77 -8.32
N GLU A 80 7.91 -1.22 -9.01
CA GLU A 80 6.84 -0.35 -9.45
C GLU A 80 6.03 0.17 -8.25
N TYR A 81 5.60 1.43 -8.35
CA TYR A 81 4.93 2.11 -7.25
C TYR A 81 3.62 2.75 -7.70
N VAL A 82 2.59 2.57 -6.90
CA VAL A 82 1.27 3.17 -7.08
C VAL A 82 0.86 3.87 -5.79
N THR A 83 0.46 5.12 -5.87
CA THR A 83 -0.28 5.78 -4.79
C THR A 83 -1.76 5.55 -4.99
N LEU A 84 -2.45 5.04 -3.98
CA LEU A 84 -3.90 4.94 -3.95
C LEU A 84 -4.44 5.95 -2.94
N SER A 85 -5.20 6.93 -3.40
CA SER A 85 -5.71 8.01 -2.56
C SER A 85 -7.11 8.45 -2.99
N GLY A 86 -7.79 9.18 -2.13
CA GLY A 86 -9.13 9.70 -2.40
C GLY A 86 -9.85 10.11 -1.12
N PRO A 87 -11.13 10.56 -1.21
CA PRO A 87 -12.00 10.82 -0.08
C PRO A 87 -12.49 9.49 0.54
N SER A 88 -11.56 8.72 1.11
CA SER A 88 -11.78 7.37 1.65
C SER A 88 -11.57 7.36 3.16
N HIS A 89 -12.56 7.82 3.92
CA HIS A 89 -12.56 7.68 5.37
C HIS A 89 -12.82 6.23 5.76
N ALA A 90 -12.01 5.69 6.68
CA ALA A 90 -12.07 4.29 7.05
C ALA A 90 -13.47 3.88 7.59
N GLU A 91 -14.14 4.78 8.28
CA GLU A 91 -15.47 4.58 8.83
C GLU A 91 -16.53 4.44 7.73
N GLU A 92 -16.38 5.13 6.60
CA GLU A 92 -17.29 5.07 5.46
C GLU A 92 -17.03 3.83 4.62
N VAL A 93 -15.75 3.57 4.33
CA VAL A 93 -15.31 2.39 3.57
C VAL A 93 -15.72 1.11 4.29
N SER A 94 -15.56 1.05 5.61
CA SER A 94 -15.95 -0.11 6.41
C SER A 94 -17.46 -0.40 6.42
N LYS A 95 -18.27 0.59 6.06
CA LYS A 95 -19.75 0.47 5.91
C LYS A 95 -20.17 0.26 4.45
N PHE A 96 -19.21 -0.03 3.55
CA PHE A 96 -19.44 -0.19 2.12
C PHE A 96 -20.10 1.04 1.45
N MET A 97 -19.83 2.24 1.96
CA MET A 97 -20.28 3.46 1.30
C MET A 97 -19.51 3.70 0.00
N PRO A 98 -20.20 4.13 -1.07
CA PRO A 98 -19.54 4.44 -2.33
C PRO A 98 -18.40 5.44 -2.13
N THR A 99 -17.21 5.09 -2.59
CA THR A 99 -15.98 5.87 -2.40
C THR A 99 -15.24 5.96 -3.72
N THR A 100 -14.76 7.15 -4.06
CA THR A 100 -13.90 7.36 -5.22
C THR A 100 -12.44 7.25 -4.81
N LEU A 101 -11.68 6.42 -5.50
CA LEU A 101 -10.25 6.28 -5.34
C LEU A 101 -9.53 6.69 -6.62
N VAL A 102 -8.35 7.28 -6.46
CA VAL A 102 -7.45 7.64 -7.55
C VAL A 102 -6.16 6.83 -7.38
N ALA A 103 -5.81 6.09 -8.41
CA ALA A 103 -4.53 5.43 -8.51
C ALA A 103 -3.58 6.30 -9.36
N ALA A 104 -2.40 6.58 -8.84
CA ALA A 104 -1.38 7.35 -9.53
C ALA A 104 -0.05 6.61 -9.54
N SER A 105 0.54 6.46 -10.72
CA SER A 105 1.85 5.86 -10.94
C SER A 105 2.57 6.62 -12.05
N PRO A 106 3.93 6.67 -12.04
CA PRO A 106 4.69 7.11 -13.21
C PRO A 106 4.46 6.24 -14.45
N ASN A 107 4.10 4.98 -14.23
CA ASN A 107 3.76 4.01 -15.27
C ASN A 107 2.23 3.86 -15.33
N LEU A 108 1.60 4.39 -16.40
CA LEU A 108 0.15 4.35 -16.59
C LEU A 108 -0.41 2.93 -16.69
N GLU A 109 0.32 2.01 -17.32
CA GLU A 109 -0.10 0.61 -17.43
C GLU A 109 -0.26 -0.02 -16.05
N ILE A 110 0.61 0.33 -15.11
CA ILE A 110 0.54 -0.15 -13.72
C ILE A 110 -0.63 0.51 -12.97
N ALA A 111 -0.87 1.80 -13.19
CA ALA A 111 -2.02 2.51 -12.58
C ALA A 111 -3.37 1.97 -13.09
N GLU A 112 -3.44 1.59 -14.37
CA GLU A 112 -4.63 1.01 -15.00
C GLU A 112 -4.74 -0.50 -14.77
N THR A 113 -3.68 -1.15 -14.31
CA THR A 113 -3.64 -2.59 -14.15
C THR A 113 -4.73 -3.03 -13.16
N ARG A 114 -5.46 -4.07 -13.53
CA ARG A 114 -6.53 -4.78 -12.78
C ARG A 114 -6.25 -4.98 -11.28
N CYS A 115 -5.00 -4.81 -10.85
CA CYS A 115 -4.59 -4.92 -9.46
C CYS A 115 -5.43 -4.07 -8.48
N ILE A 116 -5.91 -2.92 -8.92
CA ILE A 116 -6.70 -2.01 -8.07
C ILE A 116 -8.18 -2.37 -8.13
N TYR A 117 -8.65 -2.87 -9.28
CA TYR A 117 -10.03 -3.32 -9.45
C TYR A 117 -10.30 -4.68 -8.81
N GLU A 118 -9.36 -5.62 -8.86
CA GLU A 118 -9.53 -6.98 -8.31
C GLU A 118 -9.36 -7.03 -6.78
N SER A 119 -8.75 -6.02 -6.17
CA SER A 119 -8.63 -5.94 -4.70
C SER A 119 -9.80 -5.25 -4.01
N CYS A 120 -10.74 -4.67 -4.78
CA CYS A 120 -11.91 -3.95 -4.26
C CYS A 120 -13.23 -4.72 -4.44
N THR A 121 -13.21 -5.91 -5.01
CA THR A 121 -14.35 -6.82 -5.13
C THR A 121 -14.18 -8.03 -4.21
#